data_facf5587cfd881d5c31becac68e98b2f
#
_entry.id   facf5587cfd881d5c31becac68e98b2f
#
_cell.length_a   1.000
_cell.length_b   1.000
_cell.length_c   1.000
_cell.angle_alpha   90.00
_cell.angle_beta   90.00
_cell.angle_gamma   90.00
#
_symmetry.space_group_name_H-M   'P 1'
#
loop_
_entity.id
_entity.type
_entity.pdbx_description
1 polymer ?
#
loop_
_entity_poly.entity_id
_entity_poly.type
_entity_poly.pdbx_seq_one_letter_code
_entity_poly.pdbx_strand_id
1 'polypeptide(L)'
;PKGFAEKSRLTAEFLSESFNLFRRARSESADLFNLCRNREWKRIALYGISDLTEIVNLSAKDFPIEHIVLIDKTSVATEFLGLPVMMEIPGTDEIDAVIICAINDSQTAYDDACAHFPPERVLVYEFLGISKAAKTE
;
A
#
# COMPACT_ATOMS: atom_id res chain seq x y z
N PRO A 1 -9.31 -7.86 -39.81
CA PRO A 1 -10.20 -8.61 -38.95
C PRO A 1 -10.69 -7.76 -37.79
N LYS A 2 -12.01 -7.78 -37.61
CA LYS A 2 -12.62 -6.95 -36.58
C LYS A 2 -12.18 -7.32 -35.19
N GLY A 3 -12.08 -8.59 -34.89
CA GLY A 3 -11.69 -9.03 -33.59
C GLY A 3 -10.30 -8.54 -33.18
N PHE A 4 -9.40 -8.53 -34.12
CA PHE A 4 -8.05 -8.05 -33.86
C PHE A 4 -8.06 -6.56 -33.55
N ALA A 5 -8.83 -5.78 -34.30
CA ALA A 5 -8.90 -4.35 -34.08
C ALA A 5 -9.53 -4.03 -32.72
N GLU A 6 -10.56 -4.78 -32.34
CA GLU A 6 -11.19 -4.58 -31.05
C GLU A 6 -10.24 -4.87 -29.91
N LYS A 7 -9.46 -5.93 -30.01
CA LYS A 7 -8.49 -6.27 -28.99
C LYS A 7 -7.44 -5.17 -28.82
N SER A 8 -6.98 -4.62 -29.95
CA SER A 8 -5.99 -3.53 -29.89
C SER A 8 -6.55 -2.31 -29.19
N ARG A 9 -7.81 -1.96 -29.47
CA ARG A 9 -8.42 -0.81 -28.85
C ARG A 9 -8.62 -1.02 -27.35
N LEU A 10 -9.10 -2.20 -26.95
CA LEU A 10 -9.28 -2.50 -25.52
C LEU A 10 -7.95 -2.48 -24.78
N THR A 11 -6.89 -2.97 -25.42
CA THR A 11 -5.57 -2.95 -24.80
C THR A 11 -5.08 -1.53 -24.57
N ALA A 12 -5.31 -0.64 -25.53
CA ALA A 12 -4.91 0.76 -25.40
C ALA A 12 -5.65 1.43 -24.27
N GLU A 13 -6.95 1.17 -24.15
CA GLU A 13 -7.76 1.74 -23.07
C GLU A 13 -7.27 1.24 -21.72
N PHE A 14 -6.97 -0.07 -21.64
CA PHE A 14 -6.47 -0.65 -20.40
C PHE A 14 -5.14 -0.01 -20.00
N LEU A 15 -4.23 0.18 -20.94
CA LEU A 15 -2.95 0.80 -20.64
C LEU A 15 -3.11 2.24 -20.16
N SER A 16 -4.02 2.98 -20.77
CA SER A 16 -4.27 4.35 -20.35
C SER A 16 -4.78 4.41 -18.93
N GLU A 17 -5.72 3.53 -18.57
CA GLU A 17 -6.22 3.47 -17.21
C GLU A 17 -5.15 3.05 -16.23
N SER A 18 -4.29 2.10 -16.62
CA SER A 18 -3.20 1.64 -15.77
C SER A 18 -2.19 2.76 -15.51
N PHE A 19 -1.87 3.55 -16.53
CA PHE A 19 -0.94 4.67 -16.35
C PHE A 19 -1.54 5.75 -15.44
N ASN A 20 -2.84 6.01 -15.57
CA ASN A 20 -3.50 6.97 -14.70
C ASN A 20 -3.48 6.50 -13.26
N LEU A 21 -3.75 5.22 -13.03
CA LEU A 21 -3.72 4.65 -11.69
C LEU A 21 -2.29 4.69 -11.13
N PHE A 22 -1.31 4.39 -11.96
CA PHE A 22 0.09 4.42 -11.53
C PHE A 22 0.48 5.83 -11.08
N ARG A 23 0.13 6.85 -11.87
CA ARG A 23 0.45 8.23 -11.51
C ARG A 23 -0.25 8.66 -10.24
N ARG A 24 -1.51 8.24 -10.08
CA ARG A 24 -2.27 8.54 -8.88
C ARG A 24 -1.64 7.87 -7.65
N ALA A 25 -1.26 6.61 -7.80
CA ALA A 25 -0.63 5.89 -6.71
C ALA A 25 0.71 6.53 -6.31
N ARG A 26 1.50 6.97 -7.30
CA ARG A 26 2.76 7.65 -7.02
C ARG A 26 2.52 8.96 -6.28
N SER A 27 1.54 9.72 -6.71
CA SER A 27 1.21 11.00 -6.10
C SER A 27 0.72 10.82 -4.66
N GLU A 28 -0.18 9.87 -4.43
CA GLU A 28 -0.68 9.62 -3.09
C GLU A 28 0.41 9.02 -2.19
N SER A 29 1.30 8.21 -2.76
CA SER A 29 2.43 7.70 -2.00
C SER A 29 3.31 8.84 -1.50
N ALA A 30 3.56 9.82 -2.34
CA ALA A 30 4.37 10.98 -1.93
C ALA A 30 3.68 11.73 -0.80
N ASP A 31 2.37 11.88 -0.86
CA ASP A 31 1.62 12.54 0.21
C ASP A 31 1.73 11.77 1.52
N LEU A 32 1.60 10.45 1.45
CA LEU A 32 1.71 9.61 2.65
C LEU A 32 3.11 9.67 3.26
N PHE A 33 4.15 9.63 2.42
CA PHE A 33 5.51 9.68 2.93
C PHE A 33 5.90 11.08 3.42
N ASN A 34 5.28 12.13 2.85
CA ASN A 34 5.47 13.47 3.41
C ASN A 34 4.85 13.56 4.80
N LEU A 35 3.71 12.94 5.01
CA LEU A 35 3.11 12.86 6.33
C LEU A 35 4.03 12.11 7.29
N CYS A 36 4.59 10.99 6.85
CA CYS A 36 5.51 10.23 7.67
C CYS A 36 6.73 11.08 8.05
N ARG A 37 7.29 11.79 7.08
CA ARG A 37 8.45 12.65 7.33
C ARG A 37 8.11 13.73 8.35
N ASN A 38 6.96 14.35 8.22
CA ASN A 38 6.54 15.41 9.13
C ASN A 38 6.33 14.91 10.55
N ARG A 39 5.97 13.65 10.69
CA ARG A 39 5.77 13.02 11.99
C ARG A 39 6.98 12.24 12.48
N GLU A 40 8.07 12.28 11.70
CA GLU A 40 9.30 11.56 12.00
C GLU A 40 9.09 10.05 12.10
N TRP A 41 8.19 9.54 11.29
CA TRP A 41 7.96 8.11 11.17
C TRP A 41 8.93 7.55 10.12
N LYS A 42 9.83 6.67 10.53
CA LYS A 42 10.85 6.13 9.64
C LYS A 42 10.78 4.61 9.48
N ARG A 43 10.00 3.96 10.31
CA ARG A 43 9.84 2.50 10.25
C ARG A 43 8.41 2.21 9.81
N ILE A 44 8.28 1.70 8.60
CA ILE A 44 6.98 1.55 7.95
C ILE A 44 6.70 0.09 7.63
N ALA A 45 5.48 -0.36 7.86
CA ALA A 45 5.02 -1.68 7.44
C ALA A 45 4.04 -1.50 6.28
N LEU A 46 4.20 -2.30 5.24
CA LEU A 46 3.28 -2.30 4.10
C LEU A 46 2.42 -3.56 4.22
N TYR A 47 1.13 -3.38 4.41
CA TYR A 47 0.21 -4.49 4.62
C TYR A 47 -0.38 -4.92 3.29
N GLY A 48 0.01 -6.09 2.82
CA GLY A 48 -0.45 -6.65 1.57
C GLY A 48 0.64 -6.61 0.50
N ILE A 49 0.69 -7.64 -0.32
CA ILE A 49 1.63 -7.73 -1.43
C ILE A 49 0.84 -7.64 -2.73
N SER A 50 1.08 -6.59 -3.49
CA SER A 50 0.37 -6.32 -4.73
C SER A 50 1.21 -5.39 -5.59
N ASP A 51 0.68 -5.01 -6.74
CA ASP A 51 1.35 -4.02 -7.59
C ASP A 51 1.50 -2.70 -6.86
N LEU A 52 0.55 -2.37 -6.00
CA LEU A 52 0.63 -1.15 -5.20
C LEU A 52 1.84 -1.18 -4.27
N THR A 53 2.15 -2.36 -3.72
CA THR A 53 3.32 -2.51 -2.85
C THR A 53 4.60 -2.12 -3.58
N GLU A 54 4.71 -2.48 -4.85
CA GLU A 54 5.90 -2.13 -5.64
C GLU A 54 5.99 -0.63 -5.86
N ILE A 55 4.85 0.02 -6.13
CA ILE A 55 4.82 1.46 -6.34
C ILE A 55 5.19 2.19 -5.05
N VAL A 56 4.67 1.73 -3.92
CA VAL A 56 4.96 2.33 -2.63
C VAL A 56 6.44 2.19 -2.29
N ASN A 57 6.99 1.00 -2.49
CA ASN A 57 8.41 0.77 -2.20
C ASN A 57 9.29 1.65 -3.07
N LEU A 58 8.94 1.79 -4.34
CA LEU A 58 9.70 2.66 -5.25
C LEU A 58 9.63 4.12 -4.79
N SER A 59 8.45 4.55 -4.38
CA SER A 59 8.24 5.93 -3.92
C SER A 59 9.00 6.24 -2.64
N ALA A 60 9.15 5.25 -1.77
CA ALA A 60 9.81 5.44 -0.48
C ALA A 60 11.27 5.86 -0.63
N LYS A 61 11.90 5.57 -1.77
CA LYS A 61 13.31 5.87 -1.98
C LYS A 61 13.62 7.36 -1.98
N ASP A 62 12.62 8.18 -2.20
CA ASP A 62 12.79 9.64 -2.21
C ASP A 62 12.59 10.26 -0.82
N PHE A 63 12.36 9.44 0.20
CA PHE A 63 12.04 9.93 1.54
C PHE A 63 12.95 9.27 2.58
N PRO A 64 13.09 9.87 3.75
CA PRO A 64 14.01 9.35 4.78
C PRO A 64 13.39 8.19 5.57
N ILE A 65 12.99 7.14 4.86
CA ILE A 65 12.45 5.94 5.47
C ILE A 65 13.61 5.00 5.73
N GLU A 66 13.78 4.58 6.97
CA GLU A 66 14.92 3.77 7.37
C GLU A 66 14.66 2.28 7.32
N HIS A 67 13.41 1.88 7.47
CA HIS A 67 13.09 0.46 7.60
C HIS A 67 11.70 0.19 7.04
N ILE A 68 11.62 -0.81 6.17
CA ILE A 68 10.34 -1.22 5.58
C ILE A 68 10.21 -2.74 5.74
N VAL A 69 9.06 -3.19 6.22
CA VAL A 69 8.72 -4.60 6.26
C VAL A 69 7.38 -4.79 5.57
N LEU A 70 7.15 -5.98 5.05
CA LEU A 70 5.88 -6.33 4.42
C LEU A 70 5.10 -7.24 5.35
N ILE A 71 3.79 -7.10 5.35
CA ILE A 71 2.91 -7.97 6.12
C ILE A 71 1.99 -8.68 5.15
N ASP A 72 1.98 -10.01 5.18
CA ASP A 72 1.06 -10.80 4.37
C ASP A 72 0.82 -12.11 5.11
N LYS A 73 -0.38 -12.23 5.67
CA LYS A 73 -0.73 -13.38 6.49
C LYS A 73 -0.90 -14.67 5.70
N THR A 74 -1.04 -14.56 4.39
CA THR A 74 -1.26 -15.72 3.53
C THR A 74 -0.04 -16.11 2.72
N SER A 75 1.01 -15.31 2.74
CA SER A 75 2.19 -15.57 1.93
C SER A 75 3.07 -16.66 2.56
N VAL A 76 3.61 -17.52 1.71
CA VAL A 76 4.63 -18.47 2.16
C VAL A 76 6.03 -17.94 1.88
N ALA A 77 6.12 -16.82 1.15
CA ALA A 77 7.42 -16.20 0.87
C ALA A 77 7.90 -15.46 2.09
N THR A 78 9.21 -15.46 2.31
CA THR A 78 9.81 -14.72 3.42
C THR A 78 10.44 -13.41 2.97
N GLU A 79 10.44 -13.17 1.68
CA GLU A 79 11.04 -11.96 1.11
C GLU A 79 10.33 -11.58 -0.18
N PHE A 80 10.18 -10.28 -0.41
CA PHE A 80 9.60 -9.74 -1.63
C PHE A 80 10.24 -8.38 -1.86
N LEU A 81 10.73 -8.15 -3.08
CA LEU A 81 11.41 -6.89 -3.44
C LEU A 81 12.61 -6.60 -2.51
N GLY A 82 13.25 -7.65 -2.00
CA GLY A 82 14.36 -7.48 -1.08
C GLY A 82 13.95 -7.09 0.32
N LEU A 83 12.65 -7.12 0.62
CA LEU A 83 12.14 -6.73 1.93
C LEU A 83 11.62 -7.96 2.67
N PRO A 84 11.76 -8.00 4.01
CA PRO A 84 11.23 -9.14 4.75
C PRO A 84 9.71 -9.16 4.75
N VAL A 85 9.14 -10.36 4.65
CA VAL A 85 7.70 -10.56 4.69
C VAL A 85 7.35 -11.23 6.01
N MET A 86 6.46 -10.60 6.77
CA MET A 86 6.03 -11.10 8.07
C MET A 86 4.60 -11.57 8.00
N MET A 87 4.29 -12.67 8.65
CA MET A 87 2.94 -13.19 8.68
C MET A 87 2.10 -12.57 9.79
N GLU A 88 2.74 -11.91 10.74
CA GLU A 88 2.04 -11.24 11.84
C GLU A 88 2.38 -9.76 11.86
N ILE A 89 1.46 -8.97 12.37
CA ILE A 89 1.65 -7.54 12.46
C ILE A 89 2.67 -7.24 13.57
N PRO A 90 3.75 -6.49 13.27
CA PRO A 90 4.73 -6.12 14.30
C PRO A 90 4.11 -5.21 15.35
N GLY A 91 4.79 -5.07 16.47
CA GLY A 91 4.32 -4.23 17.55
C GLY A 91 4.41 -2.74 17.24
N THR A 92 3.65 -1.95 17.99
CA THR A 92 3.63 -0.51 17.82
C THR A 92 4.94 0.17 18.20
N ASP A 93 5.79 -0.54 18.94
CA ASP A 93 7.10 -0.03 19.31
C ASP A 93 8.17 -0.39 18.27
N GLU A 94 7.84 -1.27 17.33
CA GLU A 94 8.77 -1.66 16.28
C GLU A 94 8.52 -0.93 14.97
N ILE A 95 7.28 -0.53 14.74
CA ILE A 95 6.84 0.11 13.50
C ILE A 95 6.12 1.41 13.85
N ASP A 96 6.39 2.45 13.09
CA ASP A 96 5.77 3.75 13.32
C ASP A 96 4.41 3.86 12.67
N ALA A 97 4.26 3.33 11.46
CA ALA A 97 3.01 3.43 10.72
C ALA A 97 2.84 2.24 9.77
N VAL A 98 1.59 1.94 9.44
CA VAL A 98 1.24 0.88 8.51
C VAL A 98 0.56 1.51 7.31
N ILE A 99 0.98 1.13 6.10
CA ILE A 99 0.33 1.58 4.87
C ILE A 99 -0.40 0.38 4.28
N ILE A 100 -1.68 0.54 4.00
CA ILE A 100 -2.48 -0.54 3.43
C ILE A 100 -2.23 -0.63 1.93
N CYS A 101 -1.65 -1.74 1.51
CA CYS A 101 -1.34 -2.00 0.10
C CYS A 101 -2.16 -3.13 -0.48
N ALA A 102 -2.98 -3.79 0.33
CA ALA A 102 -3.86 -4.86 -0.16
C ALA A 102 -4.94 -4.24 -1.04
N ILE A 103 -5.09 -4.75 -2.25
CA ILE A 103 -6.05 -4.21 -3.21
C ILE A 103 -7.39 -4.93 -3.12
N ASN A 104 -7.38 -6.26 -3.09
CA ASN A 104 -8.63 -7.02 -3.11
C ASN A 104 -9.34 -7.04 -1.76
N ASP A 105 -8.58 -7.09 -0.68
CA ASP A 105 -9.14 -7.18 0.66
C ASP A 105 -8.74 -5.97 1.49
N SER A 106 -8.77 -4.79 0.88
CA SER A 106 -8.26 -3.59 1.54
C SER A 106 -8.99 -3.25 2.82
N GLN A 107 -10.32 -3.38 2.86
CA GLN A 107 -11.07 -3.07 4.07
C GLN A 107 -10.71 -4.02 5.21
N THR A 108 -10.59 -5.31 4.91
CA THR A 108 -10.20 -6.30 5.91
C THR A 108 -8.80 -6.03 6.44
N ALA A 109 -7.88 -5.67 5.54
CA ALA A 109 -6.52 -5.35 5.94
C ALA A 109 -6.49 -4.12 6.85
N TYR A 110 -7.28 -3.10 6.50
CA TYR A 110 -7.36 -1.90 7.31
C TYR A 110 -7.90 -2.21 8.71
N ASP A 111 -9.00 -2.97 8.76
CA ASP A 111 -9.62 -3.31 10.03
C ASP A 111 -8.66 -4.12 10.92
N ASP A 112 -7.93 -5.04 10.30
CA ASP A 112 -6.95 -5.85 11.02
C ASP A 112 -5.81 -4.98 11.56
N ALA A 113 -5.31 -4.07 10.75
CA ALA A 113 -4.24 -3.17 11.18
C ALA A 113 -4.71 -2.27 12.32
N CYS A 114 -5.95 -1.80 12.26
CA CYS A 114 -6.50 -0.94 13.30
C CYS A 114 -6.75 -1.67 14.61
N ALA A 115 -6.78 -2.99 14.58
CA ALA A 115 -6.86 -3.78 15.80
C ALA A 115 -5.55 -3.76 16.57
N HIS A 116 -4.45 -3.40 15.91
CA HIS A 116 -3.11 -3.41 16.50
C HIS A 116 -2.49 -2.02 16.60
N PHE A 117 -2.91 -1.08 15.75
CA PHE A 117 -2.35 0.27 15.70
C PHE A 117 -3.46 1.30 15.83
N PRO A 118 -3.16 2.47 16.41
CA PRO A 118 -4.14 3.56 16.40
C PRO A 118 -4.47 3.95 14.95
N PRO A 119 -5.72 4.34 14.67
CA PRO A 119 -6.10 4.69 13.29
C PRO A 119 -5.23 5.77 12.65
N GLU A 120 -4.72 6.71 13.43
CA GLU A 120 -3.87 7.77 12.87
C GLU A 120 -2.52 7.25 12.39
N ARG A 121 -2.15 6.04 12.75
CA ARG A 121 -0.91 5.41 12.30
C ARG A 121 -1.16 4.36 11.20
N VAL A 122 -2.40 4.21 10.75
CA VAL A 122 -2.75 3.29 9.66
C VAL A 122 -3.13 4.15 8.46
N LEU A 123 -2.27 4.19 7.46
CA LEU A 123 -2.42 5.07 6.30
C LEU A 123 -3.02 4.32 5.13
N VAL A 124 -3.92 4.98 4.41
CA VAL A 124 -4.64 4.35 3.31
C VAL A 124 -4.58 5.24 2.08
N TYR A 125 -4.76 4.62 0.91
CA TYR A 125 -4.89 5.34 -0.35
C TYR A 125 -6.35 5.65 -0.58
N GLU A 126 -6.62 6.86 -1.02
CA GLU A 126 -7.99 7.29 -1.26
C GLU A 126 -8.71 6.40 -2.27
N PHE A 127 -7.99 6.01 -3.32
CA PHE A 127 -8.63 5.23 -4.38
C PHE A 127 -9.01 3.81 -3.95
N LEU A 128 -8.57 3.34 -2.80
CA LEU A 128 -8.97 2.02 -2.31
C LEU A 128 -10.37 2.04 -1.72
N GLY A 129 -10.91 3.21 -1.44
CA GLY A 129 -12.28 3.31 -0.94
C GLY A 129 -12.50 2.72 0.43
N ILE A 130 -11.48 2.73 1.26
CA ILE A 130 -11.58 2.14 2.60
C ILE A 130 -12.40 3.04 3.51
N SER A 131 -13.34 2.43 4.23
CA SER A 131 -14.15 3.15 5.20
C SER A 131 -13.39 3.21 6.52
N LYS A 132 -13.09 4.45 6.95
CA LYS A 132 -12.35 4.67 8.19
C LYS A 132 -13.26 5.00 9.36
N ALA A 133 -14.51 5.09 9.09
CA ALA A 133 -15.42 5.58 10.07
C ALA A 133 -15.61 4.73 11.27
N ALA A 134 -15.19 3.60 11.11
CA ALA A 134 -15.34 2.81 12.23
C ALA A 134 -14.96 3.59 13.43
N LYS A 135 -15.13 4.25 13.52
CA LYS A 135 -14.98 4.87 14.30
C LYS A 135 -15.49 5.04 15.38
N THR A 136 -15.75 4.86 15.17
CA THR A 136 -15.99 5.06 15.98
C THR A 136 -16.43 5.14 16.75
N GLU A 137 -16.58 5.17 16.87
CA GLU A 137 -16.78 5.29 17.59
C GLU A 137 -16.81 5.17 18.08
#